data_f2d1cb8f5662194d08cfa4d21cd2c618
#
_entry.id   f2d1cb8f5662194d08cfa4d21cd2c618
#
_cell.length_a   1.000
_cell.length_b   1.000
_cell.length_c   1.000
_cell.angle_alpha   90.00
_cell.angle_beta   90.00
_cell.angle_gamma   90.00
#
_symmetry.space_group_name_H-M   'P 1'
#
loop_
_entity.id
_entity.type
_entity.pdbx_description
1 polymer ?
#
loop_
_entity_poly.entity_id
_entity_poly.type
_entity_poly.pdbx_seq_one_letter_code
_entity_poly.pdbx_strand_id
1 'polypeptide(L)'
;IVVVAIGLQRLLSWLAGSGELWAETMLGPAFHTPLDILAWIISIAAGFGIVFGAVFLMPTITSLVAGVFVDDVADIVEREHYPADHPGAPLPFGLAMSEGIKTALLTLLVYLIALPFVFVAGAGFIAFFIATAWLLGREYFELAAMRFRSPEEAKAMRRDNAATVFLAGLVIAGFVAIPIVNLATPLFGMAFMVHMHKRLSGPRPELIAPDRRGRQPLA
;
A
#
# COMPACT_ATOMS: atom_id res chain seq x y z
N ILE A 1 14.27 -13.05 -3.47
CA ILE A 1 13.17 -13.80 -4.12
C ILE A 1 13.69 -15.10 -4.69
N VAL A 2 14.69 -15.07 -5.58
CA VAL A 2 15.28 -16.28 -6.23
C VAL A 2 15.75 -17.29 -5.19
N VAL A 3 16.47 -16.86 -4.14
CA VAL A 3 16.96 -17.74 -3.06
C VAL A 3 15.81 -18.38 -2.27
N VAL A 4 14.76 -17.61 -1.98
CA VAL A 4 13.56 -18.12 -1.28
C VAL A 4 12.79 -19.11 -2.15
N ALA A 5 12.63 -18.81 -3.45
CA ALA A 5 11.99 -19.73 -4.41
C ALA A 5 12.75 -21.04 -4.55
N ILE A 6 14.09 -20.99 -4.68
CA ILE A 6 14.95 -22.19 -4.74
C ILE A 6 14.90 -22.97 -3.42
N GLY A 7 14.93 -22.28 -2.27
CA GLY A 7 14.83 -22.90 -0.95
C GLY A 7 13.49 -23.62 -0.75
N LEU A 8 12.40 -22.97 -1.14
CA LEU A 8 11.06 -23.53 -1.06
C LEU A 8 10.87 -24.72 -2.02
N GLN A 9 11.38 -24.62 -3.25
CA GLN A 9 11.36 -25.72 -4.20
C GLN A 9 12.15 -26.95 -3.68
N ARG A 10 13.32 -26.74 -3.09
CA ARG A 10 14.11 -27.83 -2.46
C ARG A 10 13.39 -28.45 -1.28
N LEU A 11 12.74 -27.63 -0.42
CA LEU A 11 11.97 -28.13 0.69
C LEU A 11 10.78 -28.98 0.23
N LEU A 12 10.06 -28.52 -0.80
CA LEU A 12 8.92 -29.25 -1.36
C LEU A 12 9.35 -30.55 -2.04
N SER A 13 10.46 -30.56 -2.78
CA SER A 13 10.98 -31.79 -3.40
C SER A 13 11.47 -32.79 -2.34
N TRP A 14 12.07 -32.31 -1.25
CA TRP A 14 12.47 -33.15 -0.13
C TRP A 14 11.26 -33.75 0.60
N LEU A 15 10.22 -32.96 0.85
CA LEU A 15 8.97 -33.42 1.46
C LEU A 15 8.24 -34.44 0.59
N ALA A 16 8.19 -34.21 -0.74
CA ALA A 16 7.60 -35.15 -1.67
C ALA A 16 8.35 -36.49 -1.68
N GLY A 17 9.68 -36.47 -1.84
CA GLY A 17 10.49 -37.67 -1.83
C GLY A 17 10.47 -38.43 -0.50
N SER A 18 10.41 -37.70 0.64
CA SER A 18 10.25 -38.32 1.95
C SER A 18 8.87 -38.96 2.12
N GLY A 19 7.83 -38.33 1.57
CA GLY A 19 6.47 -38.85 1.57
C GLY A 19 6.33 -40.11 0.70
N GLU A 20 6.97 -40.13 -0.47
CA GLU A 20 7.01 -41.32 -1.35
C GLU A 20 7.66 -42.50 -0.67
N LEU A 21 8.87 -42.34 -0.08
CA LEU A 21 9.59 -43.37 0.64
C LEU A 21 8.79 -43.92 1.82
N TRP A 22 8.09 -43.06 2.57
CA TRP A 22 7.23 -43.47 3.67
C TRP A 22 5.99 -44.24 3.17
N ALA A 23 5.36 -43.77 2.08
CA ALA A 23 4.22 -44.43 1.47
C ALA A 23 4.57 -45.80 0.88
N GLU A 24 5.71 -45.93 0.19
CA GLU A 24 6.23 -47.18 -0.32
C GLU A 24 6.45 -48.21 0.80
N THR A 25 7.04 -47.80 1.91
CA THR A 25 7.28 -48.69 3.06
C THR A 25 6.02 -49.15 3.76
N MET A 26 4.95 -48.35 3.76
CA MET A 26 3.69 -48.65 4.46
C MET A 26 2.64 -49.33 3.59
N LEU A 27 2.58 -49.00 2.28
CA LEU A 27 1.48 -49.43 1.40
C LEU A 27 1.89 -50.51 0.40
N GLY A 28 3.21 -50.73 0.20
CA GLY A 28 3.75 -51.75 -0.69
C GLY A 28 3.71 -51.41 -2.18
N PRO A 29 4.30 -52.24 -3.05
CA PRO A 29 4.55 -51.90 -4.46
C PRO A 29 3.32 -51.81 -5.36
N ALA A 30 2.14 -52.25 -4.90
CA ALA A 30 0.89 -52.18 -5.69
C ALA A 30 0.32 -50.77 -5.80
N PHE A 31 0.81 -49.81 -5.04
CA PHE A 31 0.32 -48.44 -4.99
C PHE A 31 1.19 -47.39 -5.67
N HIS A 32 2.27 -47.83 -6.40
CA HIS A 32 3.14 -46.89 -7.12
C HIS A 32 2.38 -45.94 -8.05
N THR A 33 1.55 -46.48 -8.93
CA THR A 33 0.83 -45.62 -9.92
C THR A 33 -0.10 -44.58 -9.33
N PRO A 34 -0.95 -44.92 -8.32
CA PRO A 34 -1.78 -43.88 -7.67
C PRO A 34 -0.97 -42.85 -6.89
N LEU A 35 0.13 -43.28 -6.22
CA LEU A 35 1.00 -42.37 -5.46
C LEU A 35 1.78 -41.44 -6.37
N ASP A 36 2.29 -41.94 -7.50
CA ASP A 36 2.99 -41.13 -8.50
C ASP A 36 2.06 -40.05 -9.10
N ILE A 37 0.82 -40.41 -9.41
CA ILE A 37 -0.20 -39.45 -9.89
C ILE A 37 -0.48 -38.38 -8.82
N LEU A 38 -0.65 -38.80 -7.56
CA LEU A 38 -0.87 -37.90 -6.44
C LEU A 38 0.31 -36.96 -6.21
N ALA A 39 1.54 -37.49 -6.20
CA ALA A 39 2.76 -36.71 -6.09
C ALA A 39 2.91 -35.69 -7.21
N TRP A 40 2.55 -36.07 -8.45
CA TRP A 40 2.56 -35.20 -9.61
C TRP A 40 1.54 -34.05 -9.47
N ILE A 41 0.30 -34.36 -9.05
CA ILE A 41 -0.75 -33.36 -8.78
C ILE A 41 -0.31 -32.39 -7.68
N ILE A 42 0.25 -32.90 -6.58
CA ILE A 42 0.73 -32.08 -5.47
C ILE A 42 1.89 -31.19 -5.94
N SER A 43 2.81 -31.70 -6.74
CA SER A 43 3.95 -30.92 -7.26
C SER A 43 3.48 -29.76 -8.17
N ILE A 44 2.50 -30.00 -9.02
CA ILE A 44 1.90 -28.97 -9.86
C ILE A 44 1.16 -27.94 -8.99
N ALA A 45 0.31 -28.39 -8.05
CA ALA A 45 -0.40 -27.52 -7.15
C ALA A 45 0.55 -26.66 -6.30
N ALA A 46 1.65 -27.25 -5.82
CA ALA A 46 2.69 -26.52 -5.09
C ALA A 46 3.42 -25.50 -5.98
N GLY A 47 3.74 -25.86 -7.23
CA GLY A 47 4.34 -24.93 -8.20
C GLY A 47 3.44 -23.72 -8.46
N PHE A 48 2.16 -23.96 -8.73
CA PHE A 48 1.17 -22.89 -8.85
C PHE A 48 1.04 -22.08 -7.56
N GLY A 49 0.97 -22.76 -6.41
CA GLY A 49 0.91 -22.10 -5.09
C GLY A 49 2.08 -21.16 -4.82
N ILE A 50 3.29 -21.54 -5.21
CA ILE A 50 4.50 -20.69 -5.11
C ILE A 50 4.37 -19.46 -6.02
N VAL A 51 3.98 -19.65 -7.27
CA VAL A 51 3.83 -18.54 -8.23
C VAL A 51 2.72 -17.59 -7.79
N PHE A 52 1.54 -18.12 -7.46
CA PHE A 52 0.44 -17.31 -6.96
C PHE A 52 0.79 -16.64 -5.62
N GLY A 53 1.40 -17.37 -4.71
CA GLY A 53 1.87 -16.82 -3.43
C GLY A 53 2.87 -15.68 -3.64
N ALA A 54 3.84 -15.83 -4.53
CA ALA A 54 4.79 -14.78 -4.85
C ALA A 54 4.09 -13.54 -5.46
N VAL A 55 3.17 -13.74 -6.41
CA VAL A 55 2.41 -12.64 -7.04
C VAL A 55 1.55 -11.89 -6.02
N PHE A 56 0.93 -12.57 -5.06
CA PHE A 56 0.08 -11.94 -4.04
C PHE A 56 0.87 -11.40 -2.84
N LEU A 57 1.98 -12.07 -2.44
CA LEU A 57 2.79 -11.62 -1.31
C LEU A 57 3.70 -10.44 -1.65
N MET A 58 4.16 -10.33 -2.91
CA MET A 58 5.03 -9.22 -3.32
C MET A 58 4.41 -7.84 -3.12
N PRO A 59 3.18 -7.56 -3.58
CA PRO A 59 2.54 -6.27 -3.30
C PRO A 59 2.39 -6.01 -1.81
N THR A 60 2.08 -7.05 -1.02
CA THR A 60 1.92 -6.94 0.44
C THR A 60 3.25 -6.58 1.12
N ILE A 61 4.34 -7.25 0.78
CA ILE A 61 5.68 -6.95 1.31
C ILE A 61 6.12 -5.55 0.86
N THR A 62 5.91 -5.21 -0.39
CA THR A 62 6.24 -3.88 -0.93
C THR A 62 5.46 -2.79 -0.21
N SER A 63 4.18 -2.99 0.04
CA SER A 63 3.34 -2.04 0.79
C SER A 63 3.77 -1.90 2.25
N LEU A 64 4.19 -2.99 2.88
CA LEU A 64 4.68 -2.98 4.26
C LEU A 64 6.01 -2.21 4.36
N VAL A 65 6.93 -2.46 3.44
CA VAL A 65 8.21 -1.74 3.36
C VAL A 65 7.97 -0.27 3.01
N ALA A 66 7.12 0.00 2.02
CA ALA A 66 6.76 1.37 1.63
C ALA A 66 6.10 2.13 2.79
N GLY A 67 5.25 1.47 3.59
CA GLY A 67 4.59 2.07 4.74
C GLY A 67 5.56 2.62 5.79
N VAL A 68 6.68 1.94 6.02
CA VAL A 68 7.74 2.43 6.93
C VAL A 68 8.39 3.71 6.37
N PHE A 69 8.68 3.74 5.07
CA PHE A 69 9.33 4.90 4.44
C PHE A 69 8.41 6.09 4.21
N VAL A 70 7.10 5.88 4.15
CA VAL A 70 6.12 6.96 3.92
C VAL A 70 6.16 7.99 5.05
N ASP A 71 6.26 7.56 6.29
CA ASP A 71 6.37 8.47 7.44
C ASP A 71 7.71 9.21 7.45
N ASP A 72 8.81 8.52 7.13
CA ASP A 72 10.15 9.14 7.03
C ASP A 72 10.18 10.23 5.95
N VAL A 73 9.55 9.97 4.79
CA VAL A 73 9.43 10.96 3.71
C VAL A 73 8.63 12.17 4.17
N ALA A 74 7.52 11.95 4.87
CA ALA A 74 6.73 13.06 5.41
C ALA A 74 7.55 13.91 6.37
N ASP A 75 8.29 13.28 7.28
CA ASP A 75 9.17 13.97 8.23
C ASP A 75 10.25 14.80 7.53
N ILE A 76 10.87 14.27 6.48
CA ILE A 76 11.88 15.00 5.71
C ILE A 76 11.26 16.22 5.03
N VAL A 77 10.12 16.05 4.34
CA VAL A 77 9.41 17.15 3.67
C VAL A 77 8.98 18.23 4.67
N GLU A 78 8.46 17.82 5.83
CA GLU A 78 8.02 18.73 6.89
C GLU A 78 9.20 19.56 7.44
N ARG A 79 10.32 18.92 7.75
CA ARG A 79 11.50 19.60 8.30
C ARG A 79 12.18 20.53 7.29
N GLU A 80 12.23 20.13 6.04
CA GLU A 80 12.94 20.88 5.01
C GLU A 80 12.12 22.04 4.47
N HIS A 81 10.83 21.83 4.24
CA HIS A 81 9.97 22.82 3.59
C HIS A 81 9.06 23.59 4.57
N TYR A 82 8.82 23.06 5.77
CA TYR A 82 7.92 23.66 6.76
C TYR A 82 8.55 23.71 8.16
N PRO A 83 9.78 24.27 8.30
CA PRO A 83 10.51 24.24 9.58
C PRO A 83 9.86 25.09 10.69
N ALA A 84 8.94 25.98 10.33
CA ALA A 84 8.18 26.79 11.30
C ALA A 84 6.98 26.06 11.89
N ASP A 85 6.54 24.97 11.26
CA ASP A 85 5.40 24.18 11.74
C ASP A 85 5.86 23.14 12.78
N HIS A 86 4.94 22.77 13.68
CA HIS A 86 5.18 21.58 14.50
C HIS A 86 5.27 20.34 13.61
N PRO A 87 6.25 19.45 13.87
CA PRO A 87 6.36 18.19 13.13
C PRO A 87 5.11 17.34 13.36
N GLY A 88 4.66 16.69 12.31
CA GLY A 88 3.57 15.71 12.39
C GLY A 88 4.00 14.47 13.17
N ALA A 89 3.05 13.77 13.74
CA ALA A 89 3.30 12.53 14.45
C ALA A 89 2.72 11.33 13.65
N PRO A 90 3.46 10.19 13.56
CA PRO A 90 2.91 8.99 12.96
C PRO A 90 1.69 8.50 13.76
N LEU A 91 0.73 7.89 13.07
CA LEU A 91 -0.45 7.33 13.73
C LEU A 91 -0.06 6.22 14.70
N PRO A 92 -0.71 6.14 15.88
CA PRO A 92 -0.59 4.99 16.76
C PRO A 92 -0.94 3.69 16.01
N PHE A 93 -0.18 2.62 16.22
CA PHE A 93 -0.29 1.37 15.46
C PHE A 93 -1.73 0.82 15.37
N GLY A 94 -2.48 0.81 16.48
CA GLY A 94 -3.86 0.32 16.50
C GLY A 94 -4.80 1.14 15.61
N LEU A 95 -4.60 2.46 15.57
CA LEU A 95 -5.38 3.36 14.75
C LEU A 95 -4.99 3.23 13.27
N ALA A 96 -3.69 3.15 12.98
CA ALA A 96 -3.18 2.91 11.64
C ALA A 96 -3.71 1.59 11.06
N MET A 97 -3.73 0.52 11.85
CA MET A 97 -4.29 -0.77 11.47
C MET A 97 -5.77 -0.67 11.13
N SER A 98 -6.57 -0.02 11.98
CA SER A 98 -8.02 0.12 11.77
C SER A 98 -8.35 0.94 10.52
N GLU A 99 -7.64 2.04 10.30
CA GLU A 99 -7.81 2.88 9.11
C GLU A 99 -7.30 2.15 7.84
N GLY A 100 -6.20 1.42 7.95
CA GLY A 100 -5.68 0.58 6.87
C GLY A 100 -6.67 -0.50 6.43
N ILE A 101 -7.32 -1.20 7.36
CA ILE A 101 -8.36 -2.19 7.05
C ILE A 101 -9.56 -1.54 6.35
N LYS A 102 -10.04 -0.39 6.85
CA LYS A 102 -11.14 0.35 6.21
C LYS A 102 -10.78 0.78 4.78
N THR A 103 -9.56 1.24 4.57
CA THR A 103 -9.06 1.63 3.25
C THR A 103 -8.95 0.41 2.33
N ALA A 104 -8.43 -0.70 2.81
CA ALA A 104 -8.33 -1.94 2.02
C ALA A 104 -9.71 -2.47 1.58
N LEU A 105 -10.70 -2.48 2.48
CA LEU A 105 -12.06 -2.88 2.17
C LEU A 105 -12.71 -1.94 1.14
N LEU A 106 -12.49 -0.64 1.28
CA LEU A 106 -13.00 0.33 0.32
C LEU A 106 -12.34 0.16 -1.05
N THR A 107 -11.02 -0.04 -1.08
CA THR A 107 -10.26 -0.29 -2.30
C THR A 107 -10.78 -1.53 -3.03
N LEU A 108 -11.00 -2.61 -2.29
CA LEU A 108 -11.60 -3.83 -2.83
C LEU A 108 -12.99 -3.56 -3.44
N LEU A 109 -13.84 -2.83 -2.72
CA LEU A 109 -15.18 -2.49 -3.18
C LEU A 109 -15.14 -1.65 -4.46
N VAL A 110 -14.29 -0.63 -4.51
CA VAL A 110 -14.16 0.27 -5.67
C VAL A 110 -13.67 -0.49 -6.89
N TYR A 111 -12.67 -1.35 -6.75
CA TYR A 111 -12.20 -2.17 -7.88
C TYR A 111 -13.20 -3.24 -8.29
N LEU A 112 -13.97 -3.79 -7.36
CA LEU A 112 -15.06 -4.72 -7.71
C LEU A 112 -16.15 -4.02 -8.53
N ILE A 113 -16.48 -2.77 -8.23
CA ILE A 113 -17.41 -1.95 -9.01
C ILE A 113 -16.81 -1.59 -10.37
N ALA A 114 -15.50 -1.35 -10.46
CA ALA A 114 -14.81 -1.03 -11.72
C ALA A 114 -14.64 -2.27 -12.63
N LEU A 115 -14.64 -3.48 -12.07
CA LEU A 115 -14.35 -4.72 -12.78
C LEU A 115 -15.26 -4.98 -13.99
N PRO A 116 -16.59 -4.78 -13.95
CA PRO A 116 -17.47 -5.00 -15.10
C PRO A 116 -17.09 -4.16 -16.33
N PHE A 117 -16.49 -2.99 -16.13
CA PHE A 117 -16.09 -2.11 -17.23
C PHE A 117 -14.93 -2.66 -18.06
N VAL A 118 -14.19 -3.66 -17.55
CA VAL A 118 -13.13 -4.36 -18.32
C VAL A 118 -13.70 -5.03 -19.58
N PHE A 119 -14.96 -5.49 -19.51
CA PHE A 119 -15.63 -6.14 -20.64
C PHE A 119 -16.16 -5.15 -21.69
N VAL A 120 -16.09 -3.84 -21.42
CA VAL A 120 -16.48 -2.78 -22.36
C VAL A 120 -15.21 -2.20 -22.99
N ALA A 121 -15.05 -2.31 -24.29
CA ALA A 121 -13.85 -1.93 -25.02
C ALA A 121 -13.34 -0.52 -24.64
N GLY A 122 -12.14 -0.43 -24.08
CA GLY A 122 -11.49 0.81 -23.66
C GLY A 122 -12.03 1.45 -22.37
N ALA A 123 -13.28 1.19 -21.98
CA ALA A 123 -13.89 1.77 -20.79
C ALA A 123 -13.24 1.25 -19.49
N GLY A 124 -12.77 0.02 -19.48
CA GLY A 124 -12.06 -0.57 -18.33
C GLY A 124 -10.83 0.23 -17.94
N PHE A 125 -9.98 0.58 -18.89
CA PHE A 125 -8.78 1.39 -18.60
C PHE A 125 -9.14 2.72 -17.95
N ILE A 126 -10.12 3.44 -18.48
CA ILE A 126 -10.57 4.73 -17.96
C ILE A 126 -11.17 4.56 -16.56
N ALA A 127 -12.04 3.55 -16.37
CA ALA A 127 -12.68 3.28 -15.09
C ALA A 127 -11.63 2.95 -13.99
N PHE A 128 -10.67 2.08 -14.30
CA PHE A 128 -9.60 1.74 -13.35
C PHE A 128 -8.65 2.91 -13.09
N PHE A 129 -8.33 3.72 -14.10
CA PHE A 129 -7.51 4.92 -13.91
C PHE A 129 -8.18 5.94 -13.00
N ILE A 130 -9.48 6.22 -13.23
CA ILE A 130 -10.26 7.14 -12.38
C ILE A 130 -10.43 6.57 -10.96
N ALA A 131 -10.71 5.27 -10.84
CA ALA A 131 -10.79 4.59 -9.54
C ALA A 131 -9.47 4.70 -8.76
N THR A 132 -8.35 4.42 -9.43
CA THR A 132 -7.00 4.53 -8.85
C THR A 132 -6.70 5.97 -8.44
N ALA A 133 -7.02 6.95 -9.27
CA ALA A 133 -6.84 8.37 -8.95
C ALA A 133 -7.63 8.78 -7.70
N TRP A 134 -8.88 8.37 -7.61
CA TRP A 134 -9.72 8.65 -6.46
C TRP A 134 -9.22 7.97 -5.18
N LEU A 135 -8.81 6.70 -5.28
CA LEU A 135 -8.30 5.93 -4.14
C LEU A 135 -6.97 6.50 -3.64
N LEU A 136 -5.99 6.70 -4.51
CA LEU A 136 -4.67 7.19 -4.12
C LEU A 136 -4.73 8.64 -3.63
N GLY A 137 -5.54 9.48 -4.28
CA GLY A 137 -5.77 10.85 -3.82
C GLY A 137 -6.31 10.87 -2.39
N ARG A 138 -7.31 10.04 -2.12
CA ARG A 138 -7.91 9.89 -0.80
C ARG A 138 -6.90 9.37 0.22
N GLU A 139 -6.25 8.26 -0.08
CA GLU A 139 -5.37 7.54 0.84
C GLU A 139 -4.17 8.40 1.26
N TYR A 140 -3.41 8.90 0.31
CA TYR A 140 -2.23 9.71 0.62
C TYR A 140 -2.59 11.04 1.28
N PHE A 141 -3.73 11.65 0.92
CA PHE A 141 -4.18 12.87 1.59
C PHE A 141 -4.57 12.60 3.05
N GLU A 142 -5.36 11.55 3.30
CA GLU A 142 -5.76 11.17 4.67
C GLU A 142 -4.51 10.80 5.49
N LEU A 143 -3.54 10.05 4.95
CA LEU A 143 -2.28 9.73 5.63
C LEU A 143 -1.50 11.01 6.00
N ALA A 144 -1.33 11.94 5.09
CA ALA A 144 -0.64 13.20 5.35
C ALA A 144 -1.39 14.06 6.38
N ALA A 145 -2.71 14.13 6.30
CA ALA A 145 -3.54 14.93 7.22
C ALA A 145 -3.60 14.33 8.63
N MET A 146 -3.68 13.00 8.75
CA MET A 146 -3.75 12.30 10.03
C MET A 146 -2.48 12.42 10.87
N ARG A 147 -1.37 12.88 10.31
CA ARG A 147 -0.16 13.23 11.09
C ARG A 147 -0.38 14.46 12.00
N PHE A 148 -1.39 15.28 11.71
CA PHE A 148 -1.68 16.56 12.39
C PHE A 148 -3.09 16.64 12.96
N ARG A 149 -3.96 15.71 12.58
CA ARG A 149 -5.40 15.76 12.88
C ARG A 149 -5.93 14.38 13.25
N SER A 150 -7.09 14.36 13.90
CA SER A 150 -7.84 13.11 14.06
C SER A 150 -8.28 12.54 12.70
N PRO A 151 -8.54 11.23 12.59
CA PRO A 151 -9.04 10.63 11.36
C PRO A 151 -10.34 11.25 10.85
N GLU A 152 -11.22 11.67 11.75
CA GLU A 152 -12.50 12.31 11.43
C GLU A 152 -12.28 13.69 10.79
N GLU A 153 -11.40 14.50 11.37
CA GLU A 153 -11.03 15.81 10.84
C GLU A 153 -10.29 15.70 9.50
N ALA A 154 -9.40 14.73 9.35
CA ALA A 154 -8.71 14.47 8.09
C ALA A 154 -9.70 14.11 6.96
N LYS A 155 -10.68 13.25 7.26
CA LYS A 155 -11.76 12.88 6.33
C LYS A 155 -12.69 14.05 6.02
N ALA A 156 -13.01 14.90 6.99
CA ALA A 156 -13.81 16.12 6.77
C ALA A 156 -13.05 17.05 5.81
N MET A 157 -11.81 17.38 6.12
CA MET A 157 -10.97 18.25 5.28
C MET A 157 -10.84 17.73 3.85
N ARG A 158 -10.68 16.41 3.67
CA ARG A 158 -10.68 15.78 2.34
C ARG A 158 -12.00 15.99 1.60
N ARG A 159 -13.14 15.85 2.28
CA ARG A 159 -14.47 16.04 1.67
C ARG A 159 -14.68 17.49 1.24
N ASP A 160 -14.27 18.42 2.08
CA ASP A 160 -14.39 19.86 1.82
C ASP A 160 -13.51 20.28 0.62
N ASN A 161 -12.43 19.53 0.35
CA ASN A 161 -11.50 19.77 -0.74
C ASN A 161 -11.49 18.65 -1.78
N ALA A 162 -12.60 17.93 -1.96
CA ALA A 162 -12.68 16.69 -2.74
C ALA A 162 -12.18 16.85 -4.17
N ALA A 163 -12.50 17.94 -4.86
CA ALA A 163 -12.05 18.19 -6.23
C ALA A 163 -10.50 18.34 -6.31
N THR A 164 -9.93 19.11 -5.39
CA THR A 164 -8.48 19.34 -5.35
C THR A 164 -7.73 18.05 -5.01
N VAL A 165 -8.23 17.27 -4.05
CA VAL A 165 -7.66 15.98 -3.67
C VAL A 165 -7.77 14.96 -4.82
N PHE A 166 -8.89 14.97 -5.55
CA PHE A 166 -9.05 14.11 -6.73
C PHE A 166 -8.08 14.49 -7.86
N LEU A 167 -7.93 15.79 -8.16
CA LEU A 167 -6.97 16.26 -9.17
C LEU A 167 -5.53 15.90 -8.78
N ALA A 168 -5.18 16.02 -7.50
CA ALA A 168 -3.89 15.56 -7.00
C ALA A 168 -3.74 14.02 -7.15
N GLY A 169 -4.81 13.28 -6.90
CA GLY A 169 -4.86 11.83 -7.13
C GLY A 169 -4.68 11.44 -8.61
N LEU A 170 -5.18 12.24 -9.56
CA LEU A 170 -4.93 12.04 -10.99
C LEU A 170 -3.43 12.14 -11.32
N VAL A 171 -2.72 13.08 -10.71
CA VAL A 171 -1.27 13.20 -10.87
C VAL A 171 -0.56 11.95 -10.36
N ILE A 172 -0.94 11.47 -9.18
CA ILE A 172 -0.36 10.24 -8.60
C ILE A 172 -0.71 9.02 -9.46
N ALA A 173 -1.95 8.89 -9.94
CA ALA A 173 -2.37 7.80 -10.82
C ALA A 173 -1.61 7.81 -12.16
N GLY A 174 -1.33 8.99 -12.71
CA GLY A 174 -0.46 9.15 -13.88
C GLY A 174 0.96 8.64 -13.61
N PHE A 175 1.48 8.90 -12.42
CA PHE A 175 2.78 8.41 -11.97
C PHE A 175 2.81 6.88 -11.87
N VAL A 176 1.74 6.29 -11.29
CA VAL A 176 1.54 4.83 -11.19
C VAL A 176 1.48 4.16 -12.56
N ALA A 177 0.93 4.83 -13.57
CA ALA A 177 0.79 4.28 -14.91
C ALA A 177 2.13 4.01 -15.63
N ILE A 178 3.24 4.57 -15.13
CA ILE A 178 4.58 4.39 -15.70
C ILE A 178 5.29 3.27 -14.91
N PRO A 179 5.56 2.08 -15.50
CA PRO A 179 5.96 0.88 -14.76
C PRO A 179 7.19 1.04 -13.86
N ILE A 180 8.27 1.69 -14.34
CA ILE A 180 9.49 1.88 -13.55
C ILE A 180 9.28 2.97 -12.49
N VAL A 181 8.61 4.04 -12.86
CA VAL A 181 8.34 5.19 -12.01
C VAL A 181 7.38 4.83 -10.87
N ASN A 182 6.48 3.87 -11.11
CA ASN A 182 5.54 3.35 -10.11
C ASN A 182 6.23 2.88 -8.81
N LEU A 183 7.47 2.38 -8.88
CA LEU A 183 8.21 1.98 -7.68
C LEU A 183 8.45 3.15 -6.70
N ALA A 184 8.50 4.37 -7.19
CA ALA A 184 8.65 5.58 -6.39
C ALA A 184 7.31 6.20 -5.97
N THR A 185 6.18 5.61 -6.35
CA THR A 185 4.83 6.16 -6.04
C THR A 185 4.59 6.41 -4.55
N PRO A 186 4.96 5.53 -3.61
CA PRO A 186 4.74 5.79 -2.20
C PRO A 186 5.48 7.03 -1.71
N LEU A 187 6.72 7.22 -2.16
CA LEU A 187 7.56 8.37 -1.80
C LEU A 187 7.01 9.66 -2.41
N PHE A 188 6.74 9.63 -3.71
CA PHE A 188 6.17 10.76 -4.44
C PHE A 188 4.79 11.13 -3.91
N GLY A 189 3.89 10.15 -3.75
CA GLY A 189 2.53 10.35 -3.29
C GLY A 189 2.47 11.01 -1.92
N MET A 190 3.30 10.54 -0.98
CA MET A 190 3.35 11.12 0.36
C MET A 190 3.94 12.53 0.34
N ALA A 191 5.10 12.73 -0.29
CA ALA A 191 5.72 14.06 -0.39
C ALA A 191 4.76 15.08 -1.02
N PHE A 192 4.12 14.69 -2.12
CA PHE A 192 3.16 15.54 -2.83
C PHE A 192 1.93 15.88 -1.96
N MET A 193 1.39 14.90 -1.24
CA MET A 193 0.19 15.13 -0.41
C MET A 193 0.50 15.85 0.91
N VAL A 194 1.71 15.77 1.45
CA VAL A 194 2.14 16.65 2.55
C VAL A 194 2.08 18.12 2.11
N HIS A 195 2.62 18.45 0.94
CA HIS A 195 2.52 19.81 0.39
C HIS A 195 1.07 20.23 0.15
N MET A 196 0.23 19.34 -0.40
CA MET A 196 -1.20 19.60 -0.62
C MET A 196 -1.94 19.82 0.69
N HIS A 197 -1.71 18.99 1.71
CA HIS A 197 -2.29 19.15 3.03
C HIS A 197 -1.90 20.49 3.66
N LYS A 198 -0.62 20.86 3.64
CA LYS A 198 -0.12 22.14 4.17
C LYS A 198 -0.75 23.32 3.44
N ARG A 199 -0.82 23.26 2.10
CA ARG A 199 -1.47 24.32 1.29
C ARG A 199 -2.94 24.50 1.62
N LEU A 200 -3.69 23.41 1.80
CA LEU A 200 -5.12 23.45 2.11
C LEU A 200 -5.40 23.79 3.58
N SER A 201 -4.48 23.48 4.49
CA SER A 201 -4.59 23.85 5.90
C SER A 201 -4.46 25.35 6.12
N GLY A 202 -3.80 26.06 5.21
CA GLY A 202 -3.49 27.48 5.38
C GLY A 202 -2.51 27.73 6.55
N PRO A 203 -2.17 28.99 6.79
CA PRO A 203 -1.36 29.36 7.95
C PRO A 203 -2.15 29.06 9.23
N ARG A 204 -1.52 28.33 10.15
CA ARG A 204 -2.11 28.01 11.46
C ARG A 204 -1.32 28.76 12.53
N PRO A 205 -1.91 29.80 13.11
CA PRO A 205 -1.25 30.57 14.17
C PRO A 205 -0.80 29.71 15.37
N GLU A 206 -1.60 28.67 15.69
CA GLU A 206 -1.30 27.72 16.76
C GLU A 206 -0.12 26.78 16.48
N LEU A 207 0.22 26.57 15.20
CA LEU A 207 1.33 25.71 14.77
C LEU A 207 2.60 26.51 14.40
N ILE A 208 2.47 27.80 14.21
CA ILE A 208 3.61 28.70 13.98
C ILE A 208 4.28 28.96 15.32
N ALA A 209 5.56 28.61 15.43
CA ALA A 209 6.31 28.95 16.65
C ALA A 209 6.20 30.45 16.91
N PRO A 210 5.89 30.89 18.13
CA PRO A 210 5.78 32.32 18.43
C PRO A 210 7.09 33.01 18.10
N ASP A 211 7.03 34.05 17.28
CA ASP A 211 8.20 34.84 16.90
C ASP A 211 8.86 35.33 18.18
N ARG A 212 10.05 34.83 18.46
CA ARG A 212 10.83 35.24 19.64
C ARG A 212 11.21 36.75 19.65
N ARG A 213 10.95 37.45 18.54
CA ARG A 213 11.21 38.89 18.39
C ARG A 213 10.05 39.79 18.88
N GLY A 214 8.89 39.23 19.22
CA GLY A 214 7.66 40.00 19.57
C GLY A 214 7.45 40.25 21.06
N ARG A 215 8.37 39.90 21.94
CA ARG A 215 8.27 40.28 23.36
C ARG A 215 9.15 41.47 23.68
N GLN A 216 8.75 42.65 23.23
CA GLN A 216 9.01 43.85 24.03
C GLN A 216 7.83 44.05 24.95
N PRO A 217 8.00 44.03 26.28
CA PRO A 217 6.96 44.51 27.17
C PRO A 217 6.85 46.02 26.96
N LEU A 218 5.68 46.47 26.56
CA LEU A 218 5.35 47.85 26.63
C LEU A 218 5.35 48.23 28.11
N ALA A 219 6.29 49.08 28.48
CA ALA A 219 6.37 49.74 29.77
C ALA A 219 5.19 50.72 29.94
#